data_de1e98075ae901966a0c6f3ac1c080f4
#
_entry.id   de1e98075ae901966a0c6f3ac1c080f4
#
_cell.length_a   1.000
_cell.length_b   1.000
_cell.length_c   1.000
_cell.angle_alpha   90.00
_cell.angle_beta   90.00
_cell.angle_gamma   90.00
#
_symmetry.space_group_name_H-M   'P 1'
#
loop_
_entity.id
_entity.type
_entity.pdbx_description
1 polymer ?
#
loop_
_entity_poly.entity_id
_entity_poly.type
_entity_poly.pdbx_seq_one_letter_code
_entity_poly.pdbx_strand_id
1 'polypeptide(L)'
;MPRRRLRVTGRPPASSRIPRGVRTVPWPDYGEIMSITSRRGWRLLGPAFVAAIAYVDPGNVAANLTAGAQFGYLLVWVLVLANLMAVLVQHLSARLGVVTGASLTELLGRRLRPVPRRLFWAQAELIAAATDLAEVIGGAIALHLLFGLPLIWGGLIVGVASTLLLGIQSLRGQRPFQHVVMGLLLIITIGFTAGLFAAPPDWSATAEGLIPRFEGADSVLLGASMLGATVMPHAIYLHSRLSVDHAGADAGASEPTPGESAARRRALLRASRWDVVFALVIAGSVNIAMLLLAAGNLQGVPGTDSIEGAHAAVAAALGPGIGVVFAVGLLVSGLASTAVGCFAGADIMAGLLHLRIPLLARRVITLVPALAILAAGWDPTRALVLSQVALSLGIPFALIPLVRCTADRTLMGEHVNPRWMTILAWAATTAIIALNAALVWLTAVGLA
;
A
#
# COMPACT_ATOMS: atom_id res chain seq x y z
N MET A 1 -8.10 3.40 70.28
CA MET A 1 -8.72 4.16 69.15
C MET A 1 -8.69 3.31 67.91
N PRO A 2 -9.86 2.85 67.36
CA PRO A 2 -9.92 1.89 66.28
C PRO A 2 -9.86 2.56 64.89
N ARG A 3 -9.12 1.98 63.97
CA ARG A 3 -9.03 2.40 62.55
C ARG A 3 -10.33 2.09 61.81
N ARG A 4 -11.05 3.13 61.32
CA ARG A 4 -12.20 3.02 60.40
C ARG A 4 -11.74 2.55 59.02
N ARG A 5 -12.22 1.38 58.57
CA ARG A 5 -12.15 0.95 57.17
C ARG A 5 -13.29 1.64 56.43
N LEU A 6 -12.97 2.49 55.46
CA LEU A 6 -13.91 3.02 54.48
C LEU A 6 -14.18 1.94 53.42
N ARG A 7 -15.41 1.43 53.40
CA ARG A 7 -15.96 0.64 52.29
C ARG A 7 -16.33 1.61 51.16
N VAL A 8 -15.63 1.55 50.05
CA VAL A 8 -16.04 2.21 48.79
C VAL A 8 -16.99 1.26 48.10
N THR A 9 -18.29 1.50 48.18
CA THR A 9 -19.31 0.88 47.35
C THR A 9 -19.56 1.79 46.14
N GLY A 10 -18.79 1.61 45.09
CA GLY A 10 -19.03 2.24 43.80
C GLY A 10 -19.70 1.25 42.85
N ARG A 11 -21.02 1.42 42.59
CA ARG A 11 -21.70 0.76 41.48
C ARG A 11 -21.10 1.25 40.17
N PRO A 12 -20.86 0.37 39.18
CA PRO A 12 -20.44 0.79 37.83
C PRO A 12 -21.58 1.61 37.18
N PRO A 13 -21.24 2.63 36.36
CA PRO A 13 -22.27 3.43 35.69
C PRO A 13 -23.01 2.57 34.66
N ALA A 14 -24.33 2.81 34.62
CA ALA A 14 -25.27 2.12 33.76
C ALA A 14 -24.84 2.18 32.30
N SER A 15 -24.83 1.01 31.65
CA SER A 15 -24.64 0.85 30.21
C SER A 15 -25.57 1.78 29.42
N SER A 16 -24.99 2.69 28.63
CA SER A 16 -25.72 3.50 27.66
C SER A 16 -26.44 2.56 26.68
N ARG A 17 -27.77 2.57 26.74
CA ARG A 17 -28.64 1.81 25.84
C ARG A 17 -28.42 2.32 24.41
N ILE A 18 -27.87 1.44 23.52
CA ILE A 18 -27.84 1.64 22.10
C ILE A 18 -29.26 1.64 21.55
N PRO A 19 -29.66 2.59 20.69
CA PRO A 19 -31.02 2.62 20.13
C PRO A 19 -31.28 1.32 19.34
N ARG A 20 -32.37 0.61 19.68
CA ARG A 20 -32.86 -0.54 18.93
C ARG A 20 -33.37 -0.07 17.58
N GLY A 21 -32.62 -0.41 16.49
CA GLY A 21 -33.13 -0.13 15.14
C GLY A 21 -32.09 -0.15 14.02
N VAL A 22 -30.79 -0.14 14.32
CA VAL A 22 -29.74 -0.28 13.28
C VAL A 22 -29.44 -1.75 13.13
N ARG A 23 -29.89 -2.37 12.02
CA ARG A 23 -29.43 -3.71 11.62
C ARG A 23 -27.93 -3.59 11.34
N THR A 24 -27.11 -4.01 12.28
CA THR A 24 -25.69 -4.22 12.05
C THR A 24 -25.59 -5.42 11.13
N VAL A 25 -25.21 -5.19 9.87
CA VAL A 25 -24.73 -6.27 9.02
C VAL A 25 -23.44 -6.76 9.71
N PRO A 26 -23.39 -8.01 10.19
CA PRO A 26 -22.15 -8.50 10.79
C PRO A 26 -21.07 -8.46 9.72
N TRP A 27 -19.92 -7.86 10.04
CA TRP A 27 -18.72 -8.09 9.27
C TRP A 27 -18.46 -9.59 9.26
N PRO A 28 -18.05 -10.17 8.12
CA PRO A 28 -17.59 -11.54 8.14
C PRO A 28 -16.50 -11.63 9.20
N ASP A 29 -16.67 -12.57 10.11
CA ASP A 29 -15.71 -12.79 11.19
C ASP A 29 -14.40 -13.28 10.55
N TYR A 30 -13.41 -12.37 10.44
CA TYR A 30 -12.11 -12.68 9.85
C TYR A 30 -11.41 -13.83 10.57
N GLY A 31 -11.77 -14.08 11.82
CA GLY A 31 -11.35 -15.25 12.59
C GLY A 31 -11.86 -16.57 12.02
N GLU A 32 -13.12 -16.64 11.57
CA GLU A 32 -13.69 -17.84 10.94
C GLU A 32 -13.09 -18.09 9.56
N ILE A 33 -12.79 -17.02 8.79
CA ILE A 33 -12.16 -17.15 7.47
C ILE A 33 -10.73 -17.70 7.56
N MET A 34 -9.99 -17.39 8.65
CA MET A 34 -8.61 -17.86 8.87
C MET A 34 -8.51 -19.21 9.60
N SER A 35 -9.54 -19.66 10.31
CA SER A 35 -9.48 -20.87 11.14
C SER A 35 -9.60 -22.21 10.37
N ILE A 36 -9.97 -22.18 9.07
CA ILE A 36 -10.24 -23.39 8.27
C ILE A 36 -9.13 -23.72 7.29
N THR A 37 -7.84 -23.53 7.61
CA THR A 37 -6.80 -24.02 6.73
C THR A 37 -5.80 -24.97 7.34
N SER A 38 -5.88 -26.13 6.76
CA SER A 38 -4.96 -27.26 6.84
C SER A 38 -3.48 -26.88 6.81
N ARG A 39 -2.84 -27.31 7.80
CA ARG A 39 -1.54 -27.94 8.01
C ARG A 39 -0.59 -27.96 6.80
N ARG A 40 0.56 -27.28 6.94
CA ARG A 40 1.84 -27.50 6.28
C ARG A 40 2.07 -26.85 4.91
N GLY A 41 2.50 -25.64 4.83
CA GLY A 41 3.14 -25.04 3.65
C GLY A 41 2.75 -23.60 3.39
N TRP A 42 1.50 -23.24 3.61
CA TRP A 42 0.97 -21.90 3.33
C TRP A 42 0.94 -20.97 4.56
N ARG A 43 1.50 -21.40 5.68
CA ARG A 43 1.66 -20.58 6.91
C ARG A 43 2.64 -19.40 6.75
N LEU A 44 3.30 -19.29 5.59
CA LEU A 44 4.26 -18.21 5.30
C LEU A 44 3.60 -16.98 4.68
N LEU A 45 2.35 -17.06 4.25
CA LEU A 45 1.62 -15.95 3.64
C LEU A 45 0.84 -15.21 4.73
N GLY A 46 1.52 -14.27 5.36
CA GLY A 46 0.99 -13.41 6.39
C GLY A 46 0.43 -12.09 5.84
N PRO A 47 0.07 -11.19 6.75
CA PRO A 47 -0.45 -9.85 6.46
C PRO A 47 0.41 -9.03 5.49
N ALA A 48 1.73 -9.20 5.53
CA ALA A 48 2.65 -8.46 4.68
C ALA A 48 2.55 -8.84 3.20
N PHE A 49 2.28 -10.11 2.87
CA PHE A 49 2.07 -10.51 1.48
C PHE A 49 0.80 -9.90 0.89
N VAL A 50 -0.26 -9.75 1.69
CA VAL A 50 -1.47 -9.04 1.24
C VAL A 50 -1.17 -7.58 1.00
N ALA A 51 -0.43 -6.93 1.90
CA ALA A 51 0.00 -5.55 1.73
C ALA A 51 0.97 -5.39 0.56
N ALA A 52 1.84 -6.38 0.29
CA ALA A 52 2.84 -6.31 -0.78
C ALA A 52 2.25 -6.27 -2.19
N ILE A 53 1.02 -6.74 -2.39
CA ILE A 53 0.31 -6.61 -3.67
C ILE A 53 0.15 -5.15 -4.07
N ALA A 54 -0.10 -4.27 -3.10
CA ALA A 54 -0.18 -2.83 -3.35
C ALA A 54 1.13 -2.24 -3.89
N TYR A 55 2.28 -2.83 -3.56
CA TYR A 55 3.60 -2.36 -4.01
C TYR A 55 3.94 -2.64 -5.47
N VAL A 56 3.08 -3.33 -6.20
CA VAL A 56 3.20 -3.59 -7.63
C VAL A 56 1.91 -3.16 -8.32
N ASP A 57 1.40 -2.01 -7.96
CA ASP A 57 0.21 -1.38 -8.55
C ASP A 57 0.54 -0.67 -9.88
N PRO A 58 -0.46 -0.24 -10.64
CA PRO A 58 -0.24 0.50 -11.89
C PRO A 58 0.55 1.80 -11.72
N GLY A 59 0.44 2.44 -10.54
CA GLY A 59 1.21 3.64 -10.20
C GLY A 59 2.71 3.37 -10.10
N ASN A 60 3.10 2.25 -9.46
CA ASN A 60 4.49 1.79 -9.45
C ASN A 60 5.00 1.48 -10.86
N VAL A 61 4.18 0.80 -11.68
CA VAL A 61 4.54 0.51 -13.08
C VAL A 61 4.81 1.81 -13.83
N ALA A 62 3.90 2.78 -13.76
CA ALA A 62 4.06 4.08 -14.42
C ALA A 62 5.32 4.81 -13.93
N ALA A 63 5.47 4.99 -12.61
CA ALA A 63 6.58 5.75 -12.04
C ALA A 63 7.95 5.13 -12.40
N ASN A 64 8.08 3.80 -12.29
CA ASN A 64 9.35 3.11 -12.53
C ASN A 64 9.71 3.08 -14.03
N LEU A 65 8.73 2.84 -14.91
CA LEU A 65 8.95 2.85 -16.35
C LEU A 65 9.32 4.25 -16.85
N THR A 66 8.54 5.27 -16.44
CA THR A 66 8.80 6.67 -16.82
C THR A 66 10.18 7.12 -16.29
N ALA A 67 10.55 6.76 -15.05
CA ALA A 67 11.84 7.08 -14.47
C ALA A 67 12.99 6.44 -15.28
N GLY A 68 12.88 5.16 -15.62
CA GLY A 68 13.87 4.46 -16.43
C GLY A 68 13.96 4.99 -17.85
N ALA A 69 12.83 5.27 -18.50
CA ALA A 69 12.80 5.78 -19.87
C ALA A 69 13.37 7.20 -19.99
N GLN A 70 13.06 8.10 -19.04
CA GLN A 70 13.51 9.50 -19.09
C GLN A 70 14.92 9.71 -18.54
N PHE A 71 15.26 9.04 -17.45
CA PHE A 71 16.49 9.29 -16.69
C PHE A 71 17.46 8.10 -16.64
N GLY A 72 17.14 7.00 -17.36
CA GLY A 72 17.97 5.81 -17.32
C GLY A 72 18.14 5.30 -15.89
N TYR A 73 19.38 5.08 -15.49
CA TYR A 73 19.72 4.53 -14.18
C TYR A 73 19.78 5.57 -13.04
N LEU A 74 19.58 6.86 -13.32
CA LEU A 74 19.74 7.97 -12.36
C LEU A 74 18.99 7.77 -11.04
N LEU A 75 17.76 7.24 -11.11
CA LEU A 75 16.84 7.13 -9.96
C LEU A 75 16.84 5.74 -9.29
N VAL A 76 17.79 4.86 -9.61
CA VAL A 76 17.92 3.54 -8.96
C VAL A 76 18.07 3.69 -7.44
N TRP A 77 18.84 4.66 -6.97
CA TRP A 77 19.04 4.92 -5.55
C TRP A 77 17.73 5.29 -4.83
N VAL A 78 16.85 6.06 -5.49
CA VAL A 78 15.54 6.43 -4.92
C VAL A 78 14.72 5.18 -4.67
N LEU A 79 14.65 4.27 -5.66
CA LEU A 79 13.85 3.06 -5.56
C LEU A 79 14.39 2.08 -4.52
N VAL A 80 15.71 1.92 -4.45
CA VAL A 80 16.37 1.10 -3.42
C VAL A 80 16.10 1.68 -2.02
N LEU A 81 16.26 3.00 -1.86
CA LEU A 81 16.00 3.67 -0.59
C LEU A 81 14.51 3.57 -0.21
N ALA A 82 13.59 3.78 -1.16
CA ALA A 82 12.16 3.65 -0.94
C ALA A 82 11.77 2.24 -0.47
N ASN A 83 12.35 1.19 -1.07
CA ASN A 83 12.11 -0.20 -0.64
C ASN A 83 12.65 -0.46 0.79
N LEU A 84 13.83 0.05 1.12
CA LEU A 84 14.37 -0.06 2.48
C LEU A 84 13.48 0.68 3.51
N MET A 85 13.01 1.88 3.15
CA MET A 85 12.04 2.62 3.97
C MET A 85 10.74 1.85 4.13
N ALA A 86 10.22 1.23 3.06
CA ALA A 86 9.00 0.44 3.09
C ALA A 86 9.12 -0.75 4.05
N VAL A 87 10.25 -1.49 4.02
CA VAL A 87 10.51 -2.58 4.96
C VAL A 87 10.48 -2.09 6.42
N LEU A 88 11.15 -0.97 6.71
CA LEU A 88 11.14 -0.38 8.05
C LEU A 88 9.73 0.01 8.48
N VAL A 89 9.01 0.73 7.63
CA VAL A 89 7.67 1.27 7.92
C VAL A 89 6.66 0.15 8.11
N GLN A 90 6.67 -0.87 7.25
CA GLN A 90 5.77 -2.02 7.38
C GLN A 90 6.10 -2.88 8.60
N HIS A 91 7.39 -3.00 8.96
CA HIS A 91 7.77 -3.64 10.22
C HIS A 91 7.21 -2.89 11.44
N LEU A 92 7.29 -1.55 11.45
CA LEU A 92 6.71 -0.73 12.52
C LEU A 92 5.19 -0.85 12.58
N SER A 93 4.51 -0.86 11.43
CA SER A 93 3.07 -0.99 11.31
C SER A 93 2.57 -2.33 11.87
N ALA A 94 3.17 -3.43 11.43
CA ALA A 94 2.85 -4.77 11.93
C ALA A 94 3.11 -4.91 13.43
N ARG A 95 4.24 -4.39 13.90
CA ARG A 95 4.61 -4.40 15.31
C ARG A 95 3.61 -3.64 16.17
N LEU A 96 3.12 -2.49 15.70
CA LEU A 96 2.08 -1.72 16.38
C LEU A 96 0.82 -2.58 16.56
N GLY A 97 0.31 -3.18 15.48
CA GLY A 97 -0.90 -4.01 15.51
C GLY A 97 -0.76 -5.21 16.46
N VAL A 98 0.33 -5.98 16.34
CA VAL A 98 0.57 -7.17 17.18
C VAL A 98 0.71 -6.83 18.67
N VAL A 99 1.37 -5.72 19.00
CA VAL A 99 1.65 -5.37 20.39
C VAL A 99 0.45 -4.71 21.07
N THR A 100 -0.21 -3.79 20.38
CA THR A 100 -1.29 -3.00 20.98
C THR A 100 -2.67 -3.65 20.84
N GLY A 101 -2.84 -4.61 19.91
CA GLY A 101 -4.15 -5.16 19.56
C GLY A 101 -5.10 -4.14 18.93
N ALA A 102 -4.57 -3.02 18.42
CA ALA A 102 -5.33 -1.97 17.77
C ALA A 102 -4.62 -1.47 16.50
N SER A 103 -5.40 -1.13 15.46
CA SER A 103 -4.83 -0.54 14.25
C SER A 103 -4.36 0.91 14.51
N LEU A 104 -3.50 1.43 13.62
CA LEU A 104 -3.04 2.83 13.72
C LEU A 104 -4.22 3.80 13.65
N THR A 105 -5.20 3.54 12.81
CA THR A 105 -6.41 4.36 12.65
C THR A 105 -7.27 4.36 13.91
N GLU A 106 -7.44 3.21 14.57
CA GLU A 106 -8.16 3.11 15.84
C GLU A 106 -7.44 3.88 16.97
N LEU A 107 -6.11 3.76 17.05
CA LEU A 107 -5.32 4.50 18.05
C LEU A 107 -5.43 6.02 17.84
N LEU A 108 -5.39 6.47 16.60
CA LEU A 108 -5.57 7.88 16.26
C LEU A 108 -7.02 8.35 16.54
N GLY A 109 -8.00 7.53 16.20
CA GLY A 109 -9.41 7.83 16.47
C GLY A 109 -9.71 8.02 17.96
N ARG A 110 -9.03 7.26 18.84
CA ARG A 110 -9.14 7.38 20.31
C ARG A 110 -8.37 8.58 20.88
N ARG A 111 -7.27 9.00 20.25
CA ARG A 111 -6.36 10.04 20.79
C ARG A 111 -6.62 11.44 20.25
N LEU A 112 -7.10 11.54 19.02
CA LEU A 112 -7.31 12.84 18.38
C LEU A 112 -8.63 13.48 18.81
N ARG A 113 -8.59 14.82 19.03
CA ARG A 113 -9.79 15.64 19.21
C ARG A 113 -10.65 15.64 17.94
N PRO A 114 -11.95 15.92 18.01
CA PRO A 114 -12.87 15.78 16.86
C PRO A 114 -12.42 16.53 15.60
N VAL A 115 -11.95 17.77 15.69
CA VAL A 115 -11.54 18.57 14.52
C VAL A 115 -10.28 18.01 13.88
N PRO A 116 -9.12 17.86 14.58
CA PRO A 116 -7.93 17.21 13.99
C PRO A 116 -8.23 15.82 13.44
N ARG A 117 -9.10 15.05 14.07
CA ARG A 117 -9.49 13.71 13.63
C ARG A 117 -10.20 13.74 12.27
N ARG A 118 -11.13 14.70 12.06
CA ARG A 118 -11.82 14.87 10.78
C ARG A 118 -10.88 15.34 9.67
N LEU A 119 -9.96 16.26 9.98
CA LEU A 119 -8.94 16.71 9.02
C LEU A 119 -7.99 15.57 8.63
N PHE A 120 -7.60 14.78 9.61
CA PHE A 120 -6.76 13.61 9.38
C PHE A 120 -7.48 12.57 8.51
N TRP A 121 -8.78 12.33 8.77
CA TRP A 121 -9.61 11.49 7.94
C TRP A 121 -9.72 12.03 6.51
N ALA A 122 -10.04 13.31 6.34
CA ALA A 122 -10.22 13.91 5.01
C ALA A 122 -8.95 13.78 4.15
N GLN A 123 -7.77 14.01 4.75
CA GLN A 123 -6.48 13.81 4.09
C GLN A 123 -6.28 12.33 3.70
N ALA A 124 -6.52 11.40 4.62
CA ALA A 124 -6.35 9.97 4.36
C ALA A 124 -7.33 9.46 3.28
N GLU A 125 -8.55 9.99 3.25
CA GLU A 125 -9.56 9.68 2.22
C GLU A 125 -9.16 10.22 0.84
N LEU A 126 -8.61 11.44 0.78
CA LEU A 126 -8.08 12.01 -0.47
C LEU A 126 -6.96 11.14 -1.05
N ILE A 127 -6.06 10.65 -0.20
CA ILE A 127 -4.98 9.75 -0.62
C ILE A 127 -5.53 8.40 -1.08
N ALA A 128 -6.55 7.85 -0.41
CA ALA A 128 -7.20 6.62 -0.84
C ALA A 128 -7.91 6.79 -2.19
N ALA A 129 -8.54 7.96 -2.44
CA ALA A 129 -9.13 8.28 -3.73
C ALA A 129 -8.08 8.40 -4.86
N ALA A 130 -6.89 8.95 -4.56
CA ALA A 130 -5.78 9.00 -5.51
C ALA A 130 -5.26 7.60 -5.86
N THR A 131 -5.25 6.66 -4.90
CA THR A 131 -4.93 5.26 -5.15
C THR A 131 -5.97 4.60 -6.06
N ASP A 132 -7.26 4.72 -5.73
CA ASP A 132 -8.35 4.16 -6.53
C ASP A 132 -8.35 4.71 -7.97
N LEU A 133 -7.98 5.99 -8.14
CA LEU A 133 -7.80 6.62 -9.45
C LEU A 133 -6.70 5.91 -10.25
N ALA A 134 -5.54 5.67 -9.63
CA ALA A 134 -4.44 4.97 -10.29
C ALA A 134 -4.84 3.55 -10.73
N GLU A 135 -5.58 2.83 -9.90
CA GLU A 135 -6.04 1.46 -10.19
C GLU A 135 -6.99 1.42 -11.38
N VAL A 136 -7.94 2.36 -11.46
CA VAL A 136 -8.91 2.45 -12.56
C VAL A 136 -8.22 2.85 -13.86
N ILE A 137 -7.34 3.86 -13.83
CA ILE A 137 -6.62 4.32 -15.02
C ILE A 137 -5.68 3.22 -15.52
N GLY A 138 -4.91 2.57 -14.64
CA GLY A 138 -4.01 1.49 -15.02
C GLY A 138 -4.74 0.30 -15.63
N GLY A 139 -5.89 -0.08 -15.07
CA GLY A 139 -6.74 -1.12 -15.64
C GLY A 139 -7.36 -0.71 -16.98
N ALA A 140 -7.70 0.58 -17.16
CA ALA A 140 -8.19 1.11 -18.44
C ALA A 140 -7.12 1.06 -19.53
N ILE A 141 -5.87 1.46 -19.20
CA ILE A 141 -4.72 1.32 -20.11
C ILE A 141 -4.52 -0.14 -20.48
N ALA A 142 -4.56 -1.06 -19.51
CA ALA A 142 -4.38 -2.47 -19.76
C ALA A 142 -5.43 -3.04 -20.73
N LEU A 143 -6.71 -2.67 -20.57
CA LEU A 143 -7.77 -3.06 -21.50
C LEU A 143 -7.62 -2.41 -22.89
N HIS A 144 -7.10 -1.19 -22.95
CA HIS A 144 -6.74 -0.55 -24.21
C HIS A 144 -5.61 -1.33 -24.93
N LEU A 145 -4.56 -1.68 -24.22
CA LEU A 145 -3.43 -2.44 -24.78
C LEU A 145 -3.82 -3.85 -25.24
N LEU A 146 -4.72 -4.53 -24.52
CA LEU A 146 -5.13 -5.90 -24.84
C LEU A 146 -6.18 -5.97 -25.96
N PHE A 147 -7.12 -5.02 -25.98
CA PHE A 147 -8.33 -5.12 -26.81
C PHE A 147 -8.61 -3.88 -27.66
N GLY A 148 -7.76 -2.84 -27.60
CA GLY A 148 -7.97 -1.57 -28.31
C GLY A 148 -9.16 -0.75 -27.81
N LEU A 149 -9.68 -1.03 -26.60
CA LEU A 149 -10.84 -0.34 -26.06
C LEU A 149 -10.53 1.13 -25.76
N PRO A 150 -11.43 2.08 -26.05
CA PRO A 150 -11.29 3.46 -25.56
C PRO A 150 -11.15 3.50 -24.04
N LEU A 151 -10.25 4.34 -23.52
CA LEU A 151 -9.88 4.37 -22.09
C LEU A 151 -11.08 4.57 -21.15
N ILE A 152 -12.06 5.39 -21.54
CA ILE A 152 -13.26 5.64 -20.74
C ILE A 152 -14.08 4.36 -20.53
N TRP A 153 -14.23 3.54 -21.58
CA TRP A 153 -14.93 2.25 -21.49
C TRP A 153 -14.09 1.23 -20.69
N GLY A 154 -12.77 1.25 -20.90
CA GLY A 154 -11.84 0.47 -20.09
C GLY A 154 -11.98 0.78 -18.59
N GLY A 155 -12.00 2.06 -18.23
CA GLY A 155 -12.19 2.53 -16.85
C GLY A 155 -13.55 2.11 -16.27
N LEU A 156 -14.61 2.20 -17.04
CA LEU A 156 -15.94 1.75 -16.62
C LEU A 156 -15.98 0.24 -16.38
N ILE A 157 -15.43 -0.55 -17.30
CA ILE A 157 -15.35 -2.01 -17.17
C ILE A 157 -14.54 -2.40 -15.93
N VAL A 158 -13.38 -1.78 -15.72
CA VAL A 158 -12.54 -2.03 -14.53
C VAL A 158 -13.27 -1.62 -13.26
N GLY A 159 -13.97 -0.48 -13.28
CA GLY A 159 -14.80 -0.03 -12.16
C GLY A 159 -15.89 -1.04 -11.79
N VAL A 160 -16.62 -1.55 -12.78
CA VAL A 160 -17.64 -2.59 -12.59
C VAL A 160 -17.01 -3.90 -12.15
N ALA A 161 -15.95 -4.37 -12.81
CA ALA A 161 -15.29 -5.63 -12.49
C ALA A 161 -14.73 -5.62 -11.06
N SER A 162 -14.05 -4.53 -10.65
CA SER A 162 -13.54 -4.40 -9.28
C SER A 162 -14.66 -4.34 -8.24
N THR A 163 -15.79 -3.71 -8.58
CA THR A 163 -16.99 -3.68 -7.72
C THR A 163 -17.60 -5.07 -7.54
N LEU A 164 -17.69 -5.85 -8.63
CA LEU A 164 -18.16 -7.24 -8.58
C LEU A 164 -17.19 -8.15 -7.81
N LEU A 165 -15.88 -7.97 -8.01
CA LEU A 165 -14.85 -8.71 -7.25
C LEU A 165 -14.94 -8.47 -5.76
N LEU A 166 -15.16 -7.22 -5.33
CA LEU A 166 -15.40 -6.88 -3.93
C LEU A 166 -16.69 -7.53 -3.40
N GLY A 167 -17.74 -7.58 -4.22
CA GLY A 167 -19.00 -8.28 -3.89
C GLY A 167 -18.79 -9.80 -3.74
N ILE A 168 -18.08 -10.44 -4.66
CA ILE A 168 -17.76 -11.88 -4.60
C ILE A 168 -16.84 -12.18 -3.42
N GLN A 169 -15.86 -11.34 -3.17
CA GLN A 169 -14.93 -11.45 -2.05
C GLN A 169 -15.68 -11.41 -0.70
N SER A 170 -16.67 -10.53 -0.57
CA SER A 170 -17.51 -10.46 0.64
C SER A 170 -18.35 -11.70 0.86
N LEU A 171 -18.71 -12.45 -0.22
CA LEU A 171 -19.55 -13.65 -0.16
C LEU A 171 -18.74 -14.95 -0.03
N ARG A 172 -17.56 -15.05 -0.64
CA ARG A 172 -16.76 -16.29 -0.71
C ARG A 172 -15.47 -16.28 0.10
N GLY A 173 -15.15 -15.14 0.75
CA GLY A 173 -13.92 -14.95 1.52
C GLY A 173 -12.70 -14.58 0.65
N GLN A 174 -11.64 -14.12 1.33
CA GLN A 174 -10.44 -13.57 0.70
C GLN A 174 -9.54 -14.61 0.00
N ARG A 175 -9.62 -15.88 0.37
CA ARG A 175 -8.64 -16.89 -0.05
C ARG A 175 -8.57 -17.16 -1.54
N PRO A 176 -9.69 -17.44 -2.27
CA PRO A 176 -9.62 -17.70 -3.71
C PRO A 176 -9.05 -16.51 -4.47
N PHE A 177 -9.44 -15.30 -4.07
CA PHE A 177 -8.97 -14.06 -4.65
C PHE A 177 -7.46 -13.88 -4.43
N GLN A 178 -6.96 -14.08 -3.21
CA GLN A 178 -5.54 -13.99 -2.90
C GLN A 178 -4.68 -14.95 -3.72
N HIS A 179 -5.16 -16.19 -3.94
CA HIS A 179 -4.43 -17.15 -4.77
C HIS A 179 -4.34 -16.72 -6.24
N VAL A 180 -5.43 -16.20 -6.80
CA VAL A 180 -5.41 -15.65 -8.18
C VAL A 180 -4.45 -14.49 -8.27
N VAL A 181 -4.57 -13.52 -7.38
CA VAL A 181 -3.72 -12.33 -7.35
C VAL A 181 -2.25 -12.68 -7.16
N MET A 182 -1.94 -13.62 -6.26
CA MET A 182 -0.57 -14.09 -6.06
C MET A 182 -0.01 -14.84 -7.26
N GLY A 183 -0.82 -15.65 -7.92
CA GLY A 183 -0.42 -16.32 -9.17
C GLY A 183 -0.07 -15.29 -10.25
N LEU A 184 -0.84 -14.25 -10.33
CA LEU A 184 -0.63 -13.18 -11.31
C LEU A 184 0.56 -12.27 -10.95
N LEU A 185 0.77 -11.95 -9.67
CA LEU A 185 1.99 -11.29 -9.20
C LEU A 185 3.23 -12.13 -9.54
N LEU A 186 3.14 -13.45 -9.41
CA LEU A 186 4.22 -14.36 -9.81
C LEU A 186 4.49 -14.28 -11.32
N ILE A 187 3.46 -14.24 -12.16
CA ILE A 187 3.59 -14.08 -13.61
C ILE A 187 4.27 -12.76 -13.95
N ILE A 188 3.87 -11.65 -13.32
CA ILE A 188 4.50 -10.33 -13.50
C ILE A 188 5.97 -10.38 -13.06
N THR A 189 6.22 -10.97 -11.88
CA THR A 189 7.57 -11.10 -11.33
C THR A 189 8.46 -11.87 -12.29
N ILE A 190 7.99 -13.02 -12.79
CA ILE A 190 8.71 -13.84 -13.76
C ILE A 190 8.91 -13.04 -15.07
N GLY A 191 7.88 -12.37 -15.58
CA GLY A 191 7.93 -11.60 -16.82
C GLY A 191 8.99 -10.49 -16.78
N PHE A 192 8.98 -9.66 -15.77
CA PHE A 192 9.98 -8.58 -15.63
C PHE A 192 11.37 -9.12 -15.31
N THR A 193 11.49 -10.14 -14.46
CA THR A 193 12.78 -10.77 -14.15
C THR A 193 13.35 -11.49 -15.39
N ALA A 194 12.52 -12.19 -16.14
CA ALA A 194 12.93 -12.83 -17.39
C ALA A 194 13.39 -11.79 -18.45
N GLY A 195 12.73 -10.63 -18.47
CA GLY A 195 13.14 -9.49 -19.33
C GLY A 195 14.58 -9.03 -19.07
N LEU A 196 15.03 -9.02 -17.81
CA LEU A 196 16.41 -8.68 -17.47
C LEU A 196 17.44 -9.70 -17.96
N PHE A 197 17.07 -10.98 -18.12
CA PHE A 197 17.94 -12.01 -18.69
C PHE A 197 17.97 -11.90 -20.21
N ALA A 198 16.87 -11.52 -20.85
CA ALA A 198 16.78 -11.33 -22.29
C ALA A 198 17.51 -10.05 -22.75
N ALA A 199 17.43 -9.00 -21.94
CA ALA A 199 18.09 -7.71 -22.14
C ALA A 199 18.75 -7.27 -20.84
N PRO A 200 19.97 -7.75 -20.53
CA PRO A 200 20.64 -7.45 -19.28
C PRO A 200 20.96 -5.96 -19.18
N PRO A 201 20.74 -5.34 -18.00
CA PRO A 201 21.05 -3.94 -17.80
C PRO A 201 22.58 -3.71 -17.76
N ASP A 202 23.00 -2.47 -18.00
CA ASP A 202 24.36 -2.06 -17.71
C ASP A 202 24.59 -2.00 -16.19
N TRP A 203 25.34 -2.98 -15.69
CA TRP A 203 25.62 -3.10 -14.26
C TRP A 203 26.52 -1.98 -13.74
N SER A 204 27.38 -1.39 -14.58
CA SER A 204 28.22 -0.24 -14.21
C SER A 204 27.38 1.02 -14.05
N ALA A 205 26.51 1.31 -15.01
CA ALA A 205 25.58 2.41 -14.93
C ALA A 205 24.54 2.21 -13.79
N THR A 206 24.12 0.97 -13.55
CA THR A 206 23.26 0.64 -12.39
C THR A 206 23.96 0.97 -11.07
N ALA A 207 25.25 0.63 -10.93
CA ALA A 207 26.02 0.95 -9.73
C ALA A 207 26.23 2.47 -9.55
N GLU A 208 26.47 3.20 -10.63
CA GLU A 208 26.50 4.67 -10.61
C GLU A 208 25.16 5.29 -10.22
N GLY A 209 24.07 4.67 -10.66
CA GLY A 209 22.69 5.05 -10.29
C GLY A 209 22.35 4.88 -8.82
N LEU A 210 23.20 4.22 -8.01
CA LEU A 210 23.06 4.15 -6.55
C LEU A 210 23.59 5.42 -5.85
N ILE A 211 24.30 6.29 -6.55
CA ILE A 211 24.81 7.56 -5.99
C ILE A 211 23.66 8.58 -5.96
N PRO A 212 23.27 9.08 -4.77
CA PRO A 212 22.15 10.01 -4.65
C PRO A 212 22.40 11.32 -5.40
N ARG A 213 21.61 11.57 -6.45
CA ARG A 213 21.61 12.84 -7.19
C ARG A 213 20.27 13.01 -7.92
N PHE A 214 19.92 14.24 -8.25
CA PHE A 214 18.81 14.62 -9.11
C PHE A 214 19.31 15.48 -10.27
N GLU A 215 18.62 15.41 -11.40
CA GLU A 215 18.89 16.22 -12.60
C GLU A 215 17.59 16.92 -13.02
N GLY A 216 17.49 18.20 -12.64
CA GLY A 216 16.29 18.99 -12.92
C GLY A 216 15.08 18.63 -12.05
N ALA A 217 14.02 19.40 -12.21
CA ALA A 217 12.80 19.28 -11.40
C ALA A 217 12.00 18.01 -11.70
N ASP A 218 12.01 17.54 -12.95
CA ASP A 218 11.28 16.33 -13.36
C ASP A 218 11.84 15.08 -12.66
N SER A 219 13.16 15.01 -12.43
CA SER A 219 13.74 13.91 -11.66
C SER A 219 13.31 13.92 -10.20
N VAL A 220 13.12 15.11 -9.60
CA VAL A 220 12.57 15.26 -8.24
C VAL A 220 11.11 14.84 -8.20
N LEU A 221 10.32 15.22 -9.20
CA LEU A 221 8.92 14.82 -9.34
C LEU A 221 8.78 13.31 -9.45
N LEU A 222 9.57 12.67 -10.32
CA LEU A 222 9.58 11.21 -10.46
C LEU A 222 10.10 10.51 -9.20
N GLY A 223 11.12 11.06 -8.54
CA GLY A 223 11.60 10.56 -7.26
C GLY A 223 10.50 10.60 -6.18
N ALA A 224 9.73 11.67 -6.11
CA ALA A 224 8.58 11.78 -5.21
C ALA A 224 7.46 10.80 -5.60
N SER A 225 7.19 10.63 -6.89
CA SER A 225 6.24 9.63 -7.41
C SER A 225 6.65 8.21 -7.01
N MET A 226 7.91 7.82 -7.25
CA MET A 226 8.45 6.50 -6.87
C MET A 226 8.37 6.25 -5.36
N LEU A 227 8.64 7.27 -4.54
CA LEU A 227 8.47 7.18 -3.08
C LEU A 227 6.99 7.00 -2.70
N GLY A 228 6.09 7.78 -3.30
CA GLY A 228 4.64 7.68 -3.09
C GLY A 228 4.09 6.32 -3.44
N ALA A 229 4.53 5.78 -4.57
CA ALA A 229 4.19 4.46 -5.04
C ALA A 229 4.72 3.34 -4.14
N THR A 230 5.93 3.51 -3.57
CA THR A 230 6.59 2.45 -2.79
C THR A 230 6.27 2.53 -1.30
N VAL A 231 6.16 3.72 -0.68
CA VAL A 231 5.86 3.89 0.77
C VAL A 231 4.41 4.33 0.95
N MET A 232 3.48 3.49 0.59
CA MET A 232 2.05 3.84 0.53
C MET A 232 1.43 4.12 1.89
N PRO A 233 0.81 5.30 2.12
CA PRO A 233 0.15 5.63 3.39
C PRO A 233 -0.96 4.66 3.77
N HIS A 234 -1.81 4.28 2.81
CA HIS A 234 -2.93 3.38 3.05
C HIS A 234 -2.48 1.95 3.38
N ALA A 235 -1.35 1.48 2.82
CA ALA A 235 -0.76 0.19 3.18
C ALA A 235 -0.24 0.18 4.63
N ILE A 236 0.21 1.33 5.16
CA ILE A 236 0.60 1.47 6.57
C ILE A 236 -0.62 1.23 7.49
N TYR A 237 -1.75 1.87 7.20
CA TYR A 237 -2.97 1.68 7.97
C TYR A 237 -3.45 0.23 7.90
N LEU A 238 -3.57 -0.30 6.69
CA LEU A 238 -4.05 -1.64 6.45
C LEU A 238 -3.19 -2.71 7.13
N HIS A 239 -1.86 -2.62 7.01
CA HIS A 239 -0.98 -3.64 7.59
C HIS A 239 -1.06 -3.69 9.11
N SER A 240 -1.23 -2.54 9.78
CA SER A 240 -1.49 -2.53 11.22
C SER A 240 -2.78 -3.27 11.56
N ARG A 241 -3.85 -3.09 10.77
CA ARG A 241 -5.13 -3.77 10.94
C ARG A 241 -5.02 -5.28 10.69
N LEU A 242 -4.46 -5.68 9.56
CA LEU A 242 -4.26 -7.09 9.23
C LEU A 242 -3.42 -7.81 10.29
N SER A 243 -2.45 -7.12 10.89
CA SER A 243 -1.63 -7.68 11.98
C SER A 243 -2.42 -7.88 13.27
N VAL A 244 -3.39 -7.00 13.57
CA VAL A 244 -4.33 -7.18 14.68
C VAL A 244 -5.20 -8.41 14.44
N ASP A 245 -5.79 -8.51 13.24
CA ASP A 245 -6.71 -9.60 12.89
C ASP A 245 -5.98 -10.95 12.90
N HIS A 246 -4.75 -10.99 12.37
CA HIS A 246 -3.90 -12.19 12.40
C HIS A 246 -3.55 -12.62 13.83
N ALA A 247 -3.16 -11.67 14.68
CA ALA A 247 -2.85 -11.95 16.09
C ALA A 247 -4.09 -12.42 16.87
N GLY A 248 -5.28 -11.90 16.54
CA GLY A 248 -6.56 -12.31 17.13
C GLY A 248 -6.99 -13.71 16.70
N ALA A 249 -6.88 -14.03 15.41
CA ALA A 249 -7.25 -15.34 14.87
C ALA A 249 -6.43 -16.51 15.44
N ASP A 250 -5.19 -16.25 15.80
CA ASP A 250 -4.33 -17.22 16.48
C ASP A 250 -4.64 -17.40 17.98
N ALA A 251 -5.49 -16.55 18.57
CA ALA A 251 -5.88 -16.63 19.97
C ALA A 251 -6.94 -17.70 20.21
N GLY A 252 -6.63 -18.98 20.13
CA GLY A 252 -7.58 -20.08 20.33
C GLY A 252 -8.65 -19.85 21.43
N ALA A 253 -9.62 -20.73 21.57
CA ALA A 253 -10.77 -20.60 22.48
C ALA A 253 -10.44 -20.57 23.98
N SER A 254 -9.17 -20.79 24.36
CA SER A 254 -8.72 -20.79 25.75
C SER A 254 -7.92 -19.53 26.07
N GLU A 255 -8.16 -18.88 27.19
CA GLU A 255 -7.34 -17.76 27.66
C GLU A 255 -5.91 -18.28 27.97
N PRO A 256 -4.88 -17.79 27.26
CA PRO A 256 -3.50 -18.24 27.48
C PRO A 256 -2.98 -17.70 28.82
N THR A 257 -2.12 -18.48 29.48
CA THR A 257 -1.40 -18.00 30.66
C THR A 257 -0.50 -16.79 30.31
N PRO A 258 -0.14 -15.93 31.28
CA PRO A 258 0.73 -14.77 31.02
C PRO A 258 2.06 -15.13 30.33
N GLY A 259 2.65 -16.28 30.66
CA GLY A 259 3.86 -16.78 30.03
C GLY A 259 3.66 -17.23 28.58
N GLU A 260 2.55 -17.93 28.29
CA GLU A 260 2.20 -18.36 26.95
C GLU A 260 1.85 -17.18 26.05
N SER A 261 1.17 -16.16 26.58
CA SER A 261 0.84 -14.94 25.85
C SER A 261 2.09 -14.15 25.44
N ALA A 262 3.11 -14.07 26.33
CA ALA A 262 4.38 -13.41 26.02
C ALA A 262 5.22 -14.20 25.00
N ALA A 263 5.30 -15.52 25.13
CA ALA A 263 5.99 -16.39 24.18
C ALA A 263 5.36 -16.32 22.78
N ARG A 264 4.03 -16.37 22.71
CA ARG A 264 3.24 -16.25 21.50
C ARG A 264 3.46 -14.89 20.82
N ARG A 265 3.39 -13.78 21.57
CA ARG A 265 3.64 -12.44 21.04
C ARG A 265 5.03 -12.33 20.42
N ARG A 266 6.08 -12.86 21.08
CA ARG A 266 7.43 -12.92 20.53
C ARG A 266 7.52 -13.75 19.25
N ALA A 267 6.80 -14.86 19.16
CA ALA A 267 6.73 -15.69 17.96
C ALA A 267 6.05 -14.94 16.80
N LEU A 268 4.91 -14.27 17.04
CA LEU A 268 4.21 -13.46 16.07
C LEU A 268 5.07 -12.31 15.56
N LEU A 269 5.76 -11.57 16.43
CA LEU A 269 6.66 -10.49 16.02
C LEU A 269 7.83 -10.99 15.16
N ARG A 270 8.36 -12.19 15.46
CA ARG A 270 9.41 -12.79 14.64
C ARG A 270 8.89 -13.23 13.28
N ALA A 271 7.73 -13.88 13.24
CA ALA A 271 7.08 -14.29 11.99
C ALA A 271 6.75 -13.09 11.13
N SER A 272 6.11 -12.07 11.68
CA SER A 272 5.78 -10.83 10.98
C SER A 272 7.01 -10.11 10.43
N ARG A 273 8.14 -10.12 11.14
CA ARG A 273 9.39 -9.54 10.63
C ARG A 273 9.84 -10.21 9.32
N TRP A 274 9.85 -11.55 9.29
CA TRP A 274 10.25 -12.29 8.10
C TRP A 274 9.23 -12.17 6.97
N ASP A 275 7.95 -12.18 7.31
CA ASP A 275 6.84 -11.94 6.37
C ASP A 275 7.04 -10.60 5.64
N VAL A 276 7.29 -9.51 6.37
CA VAL A 276 7.58 -8.18 5.81
C VAL A 276 8.82 -8.20 4.90
N VAL A 277 9.92 -8.78 5.38
CA VAL A 277 11.17 -8.79 4.61
C VAL A 277 10.99 -9.56 3.30
N PHE A 278 10.45 -10.79 3.35
CA PHE A 278 10.27 -11.59 2.14
C PHE A 278 9.28 -10.96 1.16
N ALA A 279 8.14 -10.49 1.65
CA ALA A 279 7.12 -9.88 0.81
C ALA A 279 7.64 -8.63 0.08
N LEU A 280 8.35 -7.75 0.79
CA LEU A 280 8.85 -6.51 0.22
C LEU A 280 10.15 -6.68 -0.59
N VAL A 281 10.97 -7.69 -0.30
CA VAL A 281 12.10 -8.04 -1.18
C VAL A 281 11.57 -8.50 -2.53
N ILE A 282 10.53 -9.34 -2.57
CA ILE A 282 9.92 -9.78 -3.82
C ILE A 282 9.32 -8.59 -4.57
N ALA A 283 8.44 -7.81 -3.94
CA ALA A 283 7.81 -6.65 -4.59
C ALA A 283 8.85 -5.60 -5.03
N GLY A 284 9.84 -5.32 -4.18
CA GLY A 284 10.93 -4.40 -4.50
C GLY A 284 11.80 -4.88 -5.66
N SER A 285 12.06 -6.18 -5.76
CA SER A 285 12.78 -6.76 -6.90
C SER A 285 12.06 -6.55 -8.22
N VAL A 286 10.72 -6.69 -8.23
CA VAL A 286 9.89 -6.42 -9.41
C VAL A 286 9.99 -4.95 -9.81
N ASN A 287 9.87 -4.03 -8.84
CA ASN A 287 9.98 -2.60 -9.09
C ASN A 287 11.36 -2.20 -9.65
N ILE A 288 12.43 -2.73 -9.04
CA ILE A 288 13.80 -2.51 -9.53
C ILE A 288 13.94 -3.11 -10.93
N ALA A 289 13.44 -4.31 -11.19
CA ALA A 289 13.48 -4.94 -12.51
C ALA A 289 12.78 -4.09 -13.58
N MET A 290 11.62 -3.51 -13.28
CA MET A 290 10.89 -2.60 -14.18
C MET A 290 11.73 -1.36 -14.54
N LEU A 291 12.32 -0.71 -13.55
CA LEU A 291 13.16 0.47 -13.77
C LEU A 291 14.41 0.11 -14.61
N LEU A 292 15.13 -0.97 -14.27
CA LEU A 292 16.31 -1.39 -14.99
C LEU A 292 15.99 -1.81 -16.43
N LEU A 293 14.87 -2.49 -16.65
CA LEU A 293 14.40 -2.86 -17.99
C LEU A 293 14.11 -1.61 -18.83
N ALA A 294 13.44 -0.62 -18.24
CA ALA A 294 13.15 0.65 -18.89
C ALA A 294 14.43 1.44 -19.17
N ALA A 295 15.34 1.53 -18.20
CA ALA A 295 16.62 2.23 -18.35
C ALA A 295 17.48 1.66 -19.47
N GLY A 296 17.55 0.33 -19.59
CA GLY A 296 18.36 -0.33 -20.60
C GLY A 296 17.77 -0.37 -22.01
N ASN A 297 16.42 -0.30 -22.13
CA ASN A 297 15.78 -0.56 -23.42
C ASN A 297 14.90 0.60 -23.93
N LEU A 298 14.46 1.52 -23.07
CA LEU A 298 13.51 2.57 -23.42
C LEU A 298 14.15 3.96 -23.41
N GLN A 299 15.31 4.14 -22.80
CA GLN A 299 15.97 5.44 -22.71
C GLN A 299 16.31 5.96 -24.10
N GLY A 300 15.87 7.19 -24.41
CA GLY A 300 16.10 7.83 -25.71
C GLY A 300 15.24 7.29 -26.86
N VAL A 301 14.33 6.33 -26.61
CA VAL A 301 13.38 5.86 -27.61
C VAL A 301 12.15 6.80 -27.59
N PRO A 302 11.79 7.43 -28.72
CA PRO A 302 10.67 8.36 -28.74
C PRO A 302 9.33 7.71 -28.32
N GLY A 303 8.56 8.40 -27.47
CA GLY A 303 7.22 7.98 -27.04
C GLY A 303 7.19 6.94 -25.93
N THR A 304 8.33 6.54 -25.37
CA THR A 304 8.41 5.55 -24.26
C THR A 304 8.24 6.17 -22.87
N ASP A 305 7.97 7.43 -22.79
CA ASP A 305 7.56 8.17 -21.59
C ASP A 305 6.12 7.87 -21.15
N SER A 306 5.34 7.19 -22.01
CA SER A 306 4.01 6.67 -21.72
C SER A 306 4.03 5.14 -21.51
N ILE A 307 3.03 4.61 -20.77
CA ILE A 307 2.88 3.16 -20.58
C ILE A 307 2.61 2.47 -21.91
N GLU A 308 1.82 3.09 -22.77
CA GLU A 308 1.51 2.56 -24.11
C GLU A 308 2.77 2.45 -24.98
N GLY A 309 3.57 3.50 -24.98
CA GLY A 309 4.84 3.49 -25.71
C GLY A 309 5.87 2.53 -25.14
N ALA A 310 5.98 2.46 -23.80
CA ALA A 310 6.80 1.48 -23.12
C ALA A 310 6.37 0.03 -23.45
N HIS A 311 5.06 -0.25 -23.45
CA HIS A 311 4.51 -1.53 -23.86
C HIS A 311 4.87 -1.87 -25.32
N ALA A 312 4.70 -0.92 -26.24
CA ALA A 312 5.01 -1.12 -27.66
C ALA A 312 6.51 -1.41 -27.87
N ALA A 313 7.38 -0.66 -27.19
CA ALA A 313 8.84 -0.86 -27.26
C ALA A 313 9.27 -2.21 -26.64
N VAL A 314 8.71 -2.59 -25.50
CA VAL A 314 8.95 -3.90 -24.88
C VAL A 314 8.46 -5.03 -25.79
N ALA A 315 7.27 -4.91 -26.39
CA ALA A 315 6.73 -5.89 -27.32
C ALA A 315 7.61 -6.01 -28.60
N ALA A 316 8.15 -4.90 -29.09
CA ALA A 316 9.06 -4.88 -30.23
C ALA A 316 10.43 -5.51 -29.90
N ALA A 317 10.99 -5.23 -28.72
CA ALA A 317 12.29 -5.71 -28.30
C ALA A 317 12.29 -7.18 -27.85
N LEU A 318 11.25 -7.59 -27.09
CA LEU A 318 11.19 -8.89 -26.40
C LEU A 318 10.11 -9.83 -26.96
N GLY A 319 9.36 -9.36 -27.95
CA GLY A 319 8.30 -10.11 -28.64
C GLY A 319 6.89 -9.83 -28.10
N PRO A 320 5.85 -10.06 -28.95
CA PRO A 320 4.46 -9.70 -28.64
C PRO A 320 3.90 -10.46 -27.43
N GLY A 321 4.38 -11.67 -27.16
CA GLY A 321 3.98 -12.44 -25.98
C GLY A 321 4.34 -11.74 -24.65
N ILE A 322 5.50 -11.10 -24.59
CA ILE A 322 5.92 -10.32 -23.40
C ILE A 322 5.05 -9.08 -23.26
N GLY A 323 4.70 -8.41 -24.37
CA GLY A 323 3.74 -7.30 -24.36
C GLY A 323 2.39 -7.72 -23.78
N VAL A 324 1.84 -8.87 -24.17
CA VAL A 324 0.58 -9.40 -23.59
C VAL A 324 0.75 -9.67 -22.09
N VAL A 325 1.83 -10.30 -21.67
CA VAL A 325 2.11 -10.56 -20.24
C VAL A 325 2.20 -9.26 -19.45
N PHE A 326 2.82 -8.22 -20.00
CA PHE A 326 2.87 -6.88 -19.40
C PHE A 326 1.47 -6.30 -19.20
N ALA A 327 0.64 -6.29 -20.26
CA ALA A 327 -0.70 -5.72 -20.21
C ALA A 327 -1.64 -6.51 -19.28
N VAL A 328 -1.58 -7.85 -19.29
CA VAL A 328 -2.29 -8.71 -18.34
C VAL A 328 -1.82 -8.43 -16.92
N GLY A 329 -0.52 -8.28 -16.72
CA GLY A 329 0.06 -7.93 -15.45
C GLY A 329 -0.49 -6.61 -14.90
N LEU A 330 -0.53 -5.58 -15.73
CA LEU A 330 -1.07 -4.27 -15.39
C LEU A 330 -2.56 -4.33 -15.03
N LEU A 331 -3.37 -5.08 -15.80
CA LEU A 331 -4.80 -5.27 -15.52
C LEU A 331 -5.03 -5.92 -14.17
N VAL A 332 -4.30 -6.97 -13.92
CA VAL A 332 -4.44 -7.77 -12.71
C VAL A 332 -3.94 -7.02 -11.50
N SER A 333 -2.83 -6.30 -11.65
CA SER A 333 -2.30 -5.42 -10.63
C SER A 333 -3.35 -4.38 -10.22
N GLY A 334 -3.99 -3.68 -11.18
CA GLY A 334 -5.07 -2.74 -10.90
C GLY A 334 -6.27 -3.36 -10.18
N LEU A 335 -6.72 -4.53 -10.61
CA LEU A 335 -7.84 -5.23 -9.96
C LEU A 335 -7.50 -5.74 -8.55
N ALA A 336 -6.26 -6.18 -8.35
CA ALA A 336 -5.78 -6.70 -7.07
C ALA A 336 -5.57 -5.59 -6.02
N SER A 337 -4.92 -4.50 -6.43
CA SER A 337 -4.66 -3.37 -5.55
C SER A 337 -5.95 -2.66 -5.14
N THR A 338 -6.97 -2.63 -6.00
CA THR A 338 -8.32 -2.15 -5.66
C THR A 338 -8.88 -2.78 -4.39
N ALA A 339 -8.73 -4.09 -4.20
CA ALA A 339 -9.22 -4.73 -3.00
C ALA A 339 -8.47 -4.24 -1.75
N VAL A 340 -7.16 -4.09 -1.85
CA VAL A 340 -6.31 -3.59 -0.76
C VAL A 340 -6.67 -2.15 -0.41
N GLY A 341 -6.85 -1.27 -1.41
CA GLY A 341 -7.27 0.12 -1.26
C GLY A 341 -8.65 0.25 -0.60
N CYS A 342 -9.62 -0.56 -1.01
CA CYS A 342 -10.95 -0.58 -0.41
C CYS A 342 -10.93 -0.99 1.07
N PHE A 343 -10.13 -2.00 1.45
CA PHE A 343 -9.97 -2.41 2.85
C PHE A 343 -9.30 -1.32 3.68
N ALA A 344 -8.22 -0.73 3.16
CA ALA A 344 -7.51 0.35 3.83
C ALA A 344 -8.46 1.52 4.13
N GLY A 345 -9.24 1.93 3.15
CA GLY A 345 -10.19 3.00 3.33
C GLY A 345 -11.34 2.66 4.26
N ALA A 346 -11.81 1.41 4.29
CA ALA A 346 -12.81 0.99 5.26
C ALA A 346 -12.26 1.05 6.70
N ASP A 347 -11.00 0.65 6.92
CA ASP A 347 -10.32 0.76 8.22
C ASP A 347 -10.11 2.23 8.62
N ILE A 348 -9.69 3.09 7.67
CA ILE A 348 -9.54 4.55 7.89
C ILE A 348 -10.85 5.17 8.35
N MET A 349 -11.95 4.87 7.67
CA MET A 349 -13.27 5.39 7.99
C MET A 349 -13.77 4.88 9.34
N ALA A 350 -13.68 3.58 9.57
CA ALA A 350 -14.12 2.95 10.81
C ALA A 350 -13.26 3.38 12.01
N GLY A 351 -11.94 3.43 11.85
CA GLY A 351 -11.02 3.80 12.93
C GLY A 351 -11.08 5.27 13.30
N LEU A 352 -11.14 6.18 12.33
CA LEU A 352 -11.12 7.62 12.57
C LEU A 352 -12.50 8.21 12.85
N LEU A 353 -13.51 7.88 12.07
CA LEU A 353 -14.83 8.49 12.19
C LEU A 353 -15.85 7.62 12.95
N HIS A 354 -15.52 6.35 13.22
CA HIS A 354 -16.45 5.35 13.74
C HIS A 354 -17.68 5.16 12.84
N LEU A 355 -17.55 5.48 11.54
CA LEU A 355 -18.59 5.34 10.52
C LEU A 355 -18.27 4.14 9.63
N ARG A 356 -19.32 3.41 9.26
CA ARG A 356 -19.24 2.28 8.33
C ARG A 356 -20.06 2.62 7.11
N ILE A 357 -19.39 2.91 5.99
CA ILE A 357 -20.03 3.11 4.70
C ILE A 357 -19.95 1.78 3.92
N PRO A 358 -21.03 1.37 3.25
CA PRO A 358 -20.97 0.20 2.36
C PRO A 358 -19.85 0.35 1.34
N LEU A 359 -19.03 -0.70 1.17
CA LEU A 359 -17.89 -0.72 0.25
C LEU A 359 -18.28 -0.30 -1.17
N LEU A 360 -19.47 -0.73 -1.62
CA LEU A 360 -20.02 -0.36 -2.94
C LEU A 360 -20.26 1.15 -3.10
N ALA A 361 -20.85 1.79 -2.08
CA ALA A 361 -21.10 3.25 -2.13
C ALA A 361 -19.78 4.01 -2.17
N ARG A 362 -18.80 3.58 -1.38
CA ARG A 362 -17.47 4.14 -1.40
C ARG A 362 -16.81 3.99 -2.78
N ARG A 363 -16.87 2.79 -3.37
CA ARG A 363 -16.28 2.52 -4.68
C ARG A 363 -16.87 3.41 -5.78
N VAL A 364 -18.17 3.63 -5.78
CA VAL A 364 -18.83 4.54 -6.74
C VAL A 364 -18.29 5.96 -6.58
N ILE A 365 -18.13 6.46 -5.35
CA ILE A 365 -17.61 7.81 -5.09
C ILE A 365 -16.17 7.95 -5.60
N THR A 366 -15.30 6.98 -5.35
CA THR A 366 -13.88 7.04 -5.76
C THR A 366 -13.67 6.77 -7.25
N LEU A 367 -14.61 6.10 -7.92
CA LEU A 367 -14.59 5.86 -9.37
C LEU A 367 -14.83 7.14 -10.19
N VAL A 368 -15.68 8.07 -9.68
CA VAL A 368 -16.07 9.29 -10.42
C VAL A 368 -14.87 10.15 -10.83
N PRO A 369 -13.89 10.48 -9.96
CA PRO A 369 -12.71 11.25 -10.35
C PRO A 369 -11.88 10.58 -11.45
N ALA A 370 -11.70 9.26 -11.40
CA ALA A 370 -10.95 8.53 -12.41
C ALA A 370 -11.64 8.59 -13.79
N LEU A 371 -12.95 8.35 -13.83
CA LEU A 371 -13.72 8.44 -15.06
C LEU A 371 -13.76 9.89 -15.60
N ALA A 372 -13.82 10.90 -14.74
CA ALA A 372 -13.78 12.30 -15.14
C ALA A 372 -12.44 12.67 -15.81
N ILE A 373 -11.30 12.20 -15.27
CA ILE A 373 -9.98 12.41 -15.85
C ILE A 373 -9.87 11.72 -17.21
N LEU A 374 -10.33 10.46 -17.33
CA LEU A 374 -10.34 9.74 -18.59
C LEU A 374 -11.26 10.40 -19.63
N ALA A 375 -12.43 10.90 -19.21
CA ALA A 375 -13.38 11.61 -20.08
C ALA A 375 -12.85 12.97 -20.54
N ALA A 376 -12.05 13.65 -19.71
CA ALA A 376 -11.42 14.91 -20.05
C ALA A 376 -10.24 14.76 -21.02
N GLY A 377 -9.84 13.52 -21.36
CA GLY A 377 -8.74 13.24 -22.28
C GLY A 377 -7.36 13.59 -21.73
N TRP A 378 -7.20 13.61 -20.41
CA TRP A 378 -5.89 13.79 -19.81
C TRP A 378 -4.97 12.61 -20.12
N ASP A 379 -3.67 12.89 -20.21
CA ASP A 379 -2.66 11.85 -20.38
C ASP A 379 -2.72 10.86 -19.19
N PRO A 380 -3.00 9.56 -19.46
CA PRO A 380 -3.23 8.60 -18.39
C PRO A 380 -1.94 8.31 -17.58
N THR A 381 -0.78 8.25 -18.26
CA THR A 381 0.51 7.99 -17.60
C THR A 381 0.87 9.14 -16.67
N ARG A 382 0.68 10.38 -17.13
CA ARG A 382 0.89 11.56 -16.29
C ARG A 382 -0.07 11.60 -15.11
N ALA A 383 -1.33 11.24 -15.30
CA ALA A 383 -2.30 11.15 -14.21
C ALA A 383 -1.88 10.09 -13.16
N LEU A 384 -1.36 8.95 -13.60
CA LEU A 384 -0.79 7.93 -12.71
C LEU A 384 0.40 8.47 -11.92
N VAL A 385 1.40 9.08 -12.58
CA VAL A 385 2.57 9.65 -11.91
C VAL A 385 2.16 10.70 -10.88
N LEU A 386 1.25 11.61 -11.23
CA LEU A 386 0.76 12.65 -10.32
C LEU A 386 -0.03 12.08 -9.15
N SER A 387 -0.79 11.00 -9.35
CA SER A 387 -1.47 10.33 -8.24
C SER A 387 -0.46 9.79 -7.21
N GLN A 388 0.68 9.25 -7.67
CA GLN A 388 1.74 8.78 -6.77
C GLN A 388 2.46 9.93 -6.05
N VAL A 389 2.61 11.08 -6.71
CA VAL A 389 3.08 12.32 -6.04
C VAL A 389 2.12 12.71 -4.91
N ALA A 390 0.82 12.68 -5.16
CA ALA A 390 -0.18 12.93 -4.11
C ALA A 390 -0.05 11.94 -2.95
N LEU A 391 0.19 10.64 -3.24
CA LEU A 391 0.46 9.65 -2.20
C LEU A 391 1.71 10.00 -1.40
N SER A 392 2.79 10.46 -2.04
CA SER A 392 4.02 10.90 -1.37
C SER A 392 3.77 12.02 -0.36
N LEU A 393 2.95 13.01 -0.74
CA LEU A 393 2.53 14.09 0.18
C LEU A 393 1.72 13.56 1.38
N GLY A 394 1.06 12.42 1.23
CA GLY A 394 0.31 11.73 2.28
C GLY A 394 1.17 10.94 3.28
N ILE A 395 2.38 10.51 2.90
CA ILE A 395 3.23 9.63 3.72
C ILE A 395 3.51 10.20 5.12
N PRO A 396 3.90 11.47 5.29
CA PRO A 396 4.19 12.04 6.60
C PRO A 396 3.02 11.94 7.59
N PHE A 397 1.78 12.04 7.10
CA PHE A 397 0.58 11.96 7.95
C PHE A 397 0.36 10.54 8.49
N ALA A 398 0.77 9.50 7.80
CA ALA A 398 0.73 8.13 8.30
C ALA A 398 1.98 7.80 9.14
N LEU A 399 3.15 8.23 8.67
CA LEU A 399 4.43 7.83 9.23
C LEU A 399 4.74 8.51 10.57
N ILE A 400 4.48 9.82 10.69
CA ILE A 400 4.70 10.56 11.95
C ILE A 400 3.93 9.94 13.12
N PRO A 401 2.61 9.68 13.03
CA PRO A 401 1.88 9.00 14.09
C PRO A 401 2.39 7.58 14.35
N LEU A 402 2.72 6.83 13.30
CA LEU A 402 3.26 5.47 13.43
C LEU A 402 4.55 5.46 14.28
N VAL A 403 5.51 6.34 13.94
CA VAL A 403 6.79 6.44 14.66
C VAL A 403 6.57 6.88 16.10
N ARG A 404 5.67 7.84 16.33
CA ARG A 404 5.31 8.29 17.70
C ARG A 404 4.68 7.17 18.52
N CYS A 405 3.72 6.43 17.96
CA CYS A 405 3.05 5.33 18.66
C CYS A 405 4.02 4.19 18.97
N THR A 406 4.89 3.82 18.04
CA THR A 406 5.86 2.72 18.23
C THR A 406 7.04 3.09 19.13
N ALA A 407 7.32 4.39 19.33
CA ALA A 407 8.29 4.91 20.28
C ALA A 407 7.71 5.19 21.67
N ASP A 408 6.39 5.09 21.85
CA ASP A 408 5.70 5.37 23.11
C ASP A 408 5.74 4.14 24.03
N ARG A 409 6.50 4.25 25.12
CA ARG A 409 6.61 3.18 26.13
C ARG A 409 5.28 2.84 26.81
N THR A 410 4.37 3.80 26.92
CA THR A 410 3.07 3.55 27.55
C THR A 410 2.17 2.66 26.70
N LEU A 411 2.37 2.68 25.36
CA LEU A 411 1.67 1.82 24.41
C LEU A 411 2.38 0.49 24.19
N MET A 412 3.70 0.55 23.98
CA MET A 412 4.49 -0.58 23.49
C MET A 412 5.14 -1.39 24.62
N GLY A 413 5.17 -0.87 25.85
CA GLY A 413 5.77 -1.53 26.99
C GLY A 413 7.23 -1.93 26.74
N GLU A 414 7.56 -3.20 26.97
CA GLU A 414 8.88 -3.81 26.69
C GLU A 414 9.20 -3.91 25.17
N HIS A 415 8.17 -3.80 24.32
CA HIS A 415 8.30 -3.86 22.87
C HIS A 415 8.45 -2.48 22.21
N VAL A 416 8.81 -1.43 22.95
CA VAL A 416 9.12 -0.11 22.39
C VAL A 416 10.28 -0.19 21.40
N ASN A 417 10.29 0.67 20.38
CA ASN A 417 11.37 0.70 19.41
C ASN A 417 12.73 0.98 20.07
N PRO A 418 13.78 0.25 19.70
CA PRO A 418 15.14 0.63 20.09
C PRO A 418 15.48 2.01 19.48
N ARG A 419 16.38 2.76 20.14
CA ARG A 419 16.73 4.14 19.72
C ARG A 419 17.14 4.24 18.26
N TRP A 420 17.97 3.31 17.77
CA TRP A 420 18.43 3.32 16.38
C TRP A 420 17.28 3.20 15.37
N MET A 421 16.27 2.37 15.65
CA MET A 421 15.11 2.19 14.79
C MET A 421 14.24 3.45 14.78
N THR A 422 14.07 4.11 15.92
CA THR A 422 13.37 5.40 16.02
C THR A 422 14.10 6.49 15.25
N ILE A 423 15.44 6.54 15.35
CA ILE A 423 16.27 7.49 14.59
C ILE A 423 16.12 7.26 13.07
N LEU A 424 16.23 6.00 12.62
CA LEU A 424 16.04 5.67 11.20
C LEU A 424 14.65 6.02 10.69
N ALA A 425 13.61 5.76 11.48
CA ALA A 425 12.24 6.09 11.10
C ALA A 425 12.02 7.60 11.01
N TRP A 426 12.60 8.40 11.92
CA TRP A 426 12.57 9.85 11.83
C TRP A 426 13.43 10.38 10.68
N ALA A 427 14.59 9.80 10.41
CA ALA A 427 15.43 10.15 9.26
C ALA A 427 14.67 9.90 7.94
N ALA A 428 14.02 8.75 7.79
CA ALA A 428 13.16 8.45 6.64
C ALA A 428 12.01 9.47 6.52
N THR A 429 11.33 9.76 7.62
CA THR A 429 10.24 10.76 7.64
C THR A 429 10.73 12.13 7.19
N THR A 430 11.87 12.58 7.72
CA THR A 430 12.48 13.89 7.37
C THR A 430 12.91 13.95 5.92
N ALA A 431 13.51 12.87 5.39
CA ALA A 431 13.90 12.77 3.98
C ALA A 431 12.69 12.89 3.04
N ILE A 432 11.59 12.21 3.36
CA ILE A 432 10.34 12.30 2.58
C ILE A 432 9.75 13.72 2.64
N ILE A 433 9.71 14.34 3.83
CA ILE A 433 9.22 15.73 3.98
C ILE A 433 10.10 16.68 3.18
N ALA A 434 11.43 16.54 3.24
CA ALA A 434 12.35 17.38 2.51
C ALA A 434 12.18 17.26 0.99
N LEU A 435 12.02 16.03 0.47
CA LEU A 435 11.76 15.81 -0.95
C LEU A 435 10.43 16.42 -1.39
N ASN A 436 9.37 16.22 -0.63
CA ASN A 436 8.06 16.81 -0.92
C ASN A 436 8.08 18.35 -0.84
N ALA A 437 8.80 18.92 0.13
CA ALA A 437 8.98 20.36 0.24
C ALA A 437 9.77 20.92 -0.95
N ALA A 438 10.82 20.25 -1.38
CA ALA A 438 11.58 20.61 -2.57
C ALA A 438 10.70 20.59 -3.83
N LEU A 439 9.88 19.55 -4.00
CA LEU A 439 8.95 19.46 -5.12
C LEU A 439 7.93 20.60 -5.12
N VAL A 440 7.29 20.86 -3.98
CA VAL A 440 6.31 21.95 -3.85
C VAL A 440 6.97 23.31 -4.15
N TRP A 441 8.20 23.52 -3.67
CA TRP A 441 8.95 24.74 -3.97
C TRP A 441 9.28 24.89 -5.46
N LEU A 442 9.79 23.81 -6.10
CA LEU A 442 10.09 23.80 -7.54
C LEU A 442 8.85 24.11 -8.38
N THR A 443 7.72 23.52 -8.03
CA THR A 443 6.43 23.78 -8.69
C THR A 443 5.98 25.23 -8.48
N ALA A 444 6.14 25.77 -7.28
CA ALA A 444 5.74 27.15 -6.96
C ALA A 444 6.58 28.22 -7.70
N VAL A 445 7.84 27.90 -8.02
CA VAL A 445 8.72 28.81 -8.80
C VAL A 445 8.68 28.54 -10.31
N GLY A 446 7.81 27.62 -10.76
CA GLY A 446 7.60 27.32 -12.18
C GLY A 446 8.74 26.54 -12.84
N LEU A 447 9.49 25.76 -12.05
CA LEU A 447 10.59 24.92 -12.52
C LEU A 447 10.20 23.43 -12.63
N ALA A 448 8.97 23.04 -12.18
CA ALA A 448 8.44 21.68 -12.25
C ALA A 448 6.98 21.69 -12.75
#